data_499c5b83ca2156b89b18e22f1931e52c
#
_entry.id   499c5b83ca2156b89b18e22f1931e52c
#
_cell.length_a   1.000
_cell.length_b   1.000
_cell.length_c   1.000
_cell.angle_alpha   90.00
_cell.angle_beta   90.00
_cell.angle_gamma   90.00
#
_symmetry.space_group_name_H-M   'P 1'
#
loop_
_entity.id
_entity.type
_entity.pdbx_description
1 polymer ?
#
loop_
_entity_poly.entity_id
_entity_poly.type
_entity_poly.pdbx_seq_one_letter_code
_entity_poly.pdbx_strand_id
1 'polypeptide(L)'
;AYAASAPYNVSALPAPETVKNESNATTSEVRYYYDSQSLGSVTKGNLTKQEYWVATSSYIDREWLYNGYGLVYQEKDPRDKTTTYVYETNNLYPATTTNPLSQSTRYTYDYSAGKPKTVIDPNNLTQTFVYDGLDRITQEQVPDSLTSASTTKTMYTYYDGSGTSSVRTQSYRSNAS
;
A
#
# COMPACT_ATOMS: atom_id res chain seq x y z
N ALA A 1 -1.43 -27.61 -1.35
CA ALA A 1 -2.72 -27.68 -2.02
C ALA A 1 -3.06 -26.36 -2.67
N TYR A 2 -3.94 -26.37 -3.67
CA TYR A 2 -4.39 -25.17 -4.38
C TYR A 2 -5.90 -25.01 -4.25
N ALA A 3 -6.35 -23.77 -4.19
CA ALA A 3 -7.77 -23.45 -4.30
C ALA A 3 -8.23 -23.56 -5.75
N ALA A 4 -9.48 -23.93 -5.96
CA ALA A 4 -10.10 -24.06 -7.28
C ALA A 4 -11.44 -23.34 -7.31
N SER A 5 -11.81 -22.77 -8.45
CA SER A 5 -13.07 -22.07 -8.67
C SER A 5 -13.85 -22.64 -9.85
N ALA A 6 -15.17 -22.56 -9.77
CA ALA A 6 -16.08 -22.53 -10.89
C ALA A 6 -17.12 -21.42 -10.60
N PRO A 7 -17.45 -20.56 -11.55
CA PRO A 7 -17.27 -20.59 -13.00
C PRO A 7 -16.11 -19.73 -13.53
N TYR A 8 -15.30 -19.10 -12.68
CA TYR A 8 -14.32 -18.06 -13.13
C TYR A 8 -12.97 -18.62 -13.58
N ASN A 9 -12.80 -19.92 -13.63
CA ASN A 9 -11.57 -20.59 -14.08
C ASN A 9 -10.29 -20.11 -13.34
N VAL A 10 -10.45 -19.64 -12.08
CA VAL A 10 -9.36 -19.29 -11.19
C VAL A 10 -8.76 -20.59 -10.64
N SER A 11 -7.54 -20.90 -11.01
CA SER A 11 -6.86 -22.12 -10.59
C SER A 11 -5.45 -21.81 -10.10
N ALA A 12 -4.86 -22.73 -9.33
CA ALA A 12 -3.50 -22.64 -8.84
C ALA A 12 -3.23 -21.50 -7.82
N LEU A 13 -4.26 -21.00 -7.15
CA LEU A 13 -4.03 -20.14 -5.97
C LEU A 13 -3.66 -21.03 -4.76
N PRO A 14 -2.61 -20.66 -3.98
CA PRO A 14 -2.22 -21.42 -2.80
C PRO A 14 -3.38 -21.49 -1.79
N ALA A 15 -3.57 -22.66 -1.16
CA ALA A 15 -4.50 -22.82 -0.05
C ALA A 15 -3.71 -23.01 1.26
N PRO A 16 -3.24 -24.21 1.66
CA PRO A 16 -2.24 -24.34 2.70
C PRO A 16 -0.84 -24.52 2.11
N GLU A 17 0.14 -23.86 2.68
CA GLU A 17 1.57 -24.12 2.51
C GLU A 17 2.10 -24.63 3.84
N THR A 18 2.52 -25.90 3.89
CA THR A 18 2.96 -26.56 5.12
C THR A 18 4.39 -27.07 4.97
N VAL A 19 5.24 -26.70 5.91
CA VAL A 19 6.60 -27.25 6.06
C VAL A 19 6.59 -28.26 7.21
N LYS A 20 7.21 -29.41 6.98
CA LYS A 20 7.34 -30.49 7.96
C LYS A 20 8.79 -30.87 8.16
N ASN A 21 9.14 -31.32 9.37
CA ASN A 21 10.46 -31.87 9.66
C ASN A 21 10.55 -33.36 9.24
N GLU A 22 11.71 -33.97 9.45
CA GLU A 22 11.98 -35.38 9.15
C GLU A 22 11.05 -36.36 9.87
N SER A 23 10.53 -35.98 11.03
CA SER A 23 9.54 -36.76 11.80
C SER A 23 8.09 -36.52 11.34
N ASN A 24 7.88 -35.85 10.18
CA ASN A 24 6.59 -35.49 9.62
C ASN A 24 5.75 -34.52 10.52
N ALA A 25 6.37 -33.89 11.52
CA ALA A 25 5.72 -32.87 12.32
C ALA A 25 5.73 -31.52 11.60
N THR A 26 4.62 -30.78 11.65
CA THR A 26 4.52 -29.43 11.09
C THR A 26 5.45 -28.47 11.84
N THR A 27 6.28 -27.75 11.10
CA THR A 27 7.19 -26.71 11.61
C THR A 27 6.78 -25.32 11.18
N SER A 28 5.99 -25.20 10.12
CA SER A 28 5.40 -23.95 9.64
C SER A 28 4.17 -24.26 8.79
N GLU A 29 3.15 -23.43 8.91
CA GLU A 29 2.00 -23.50 8.01
C GLU A 29 1.45 -22.09 7.78
N VAL A 30 1.10 -21.81 6.51
CA VAL A 30 0.35 -20.62 6.10
C VAL A 30 -0.89 -21.07 5.35
N ARG A 31 -2.05 -20.51 5.70
CA ARG A 31 -3.33 -20.79 5.06
C ARG A 31 -3.83 -19.53 4.37
N TYR A 32 -4.36 -19.69 3.16
CA TYR A 32 -4.87 -18.60 2.34
C TYR A 32 -6.38 -18.83 2.09
N TYR A 33 -7.18 -17.84 2.40
CA TYR A 33 -8.63 -17.86 2.22
C TYR A 33 -9.02 -16.77 1.22
N TYR A 34 -9.82 -17.13 0.26
CA TYR A 34 -10.25 -16.25 -0.81
C TYR A 34 -11.74 -15.95 -0.73
N ASP A 35 -12.12 -14.72 -1.08
CA ASP A 35 -13.52 -14.31 -1.25
C ASP A 35 -14.41 -14.62 -0.04
N SER A 36 -13.83 -14.64 1.18
CA SER A 36 -14.49 -15.05 2.44
C SER A 36 -15.07 -16.47 2.41
N GLN A 37 -14.50 -17.34 1.57
CA GLN A 37 -14.90 -18.75 1.47
C GLN A 37 -14.09 -19.62 2.44
N SER A 38 -14.47 -20.90 2.56
CA SER A 38 -13.70 -21.90 3.30
C SER A 38 -12.34 -22.18 2.63
N LEU A 39 -11.40 -22.71 3.42
CA LEU A 39 -10.07 -23.08 2.92
C LEU A 39 -10.15 -24.01 1.71
N GLY A 40 -9.44 -23.68 0.65
CA GLY A 40 -9.43 -24.42 -0.61
C GLY A 40 -10.53 -24.05 -1.59
N SER A 41 -11.43 -23.13 -1.21
CA SER A 41 -12.50 -22.61 -2.09
C SER A 41 -12.17 -21.20 -2.55
N VAL A 42 -12.58 -20.88 -3.80
CA VAL A 42 -12.36 -19.55 -4.40
C VAL A 42 -13.47 -19.27 -5.43
N THR A 43 -13.84 -18.00 -5.57
CA THR A 43 -14.79 -17.55 -6.60
C THR A 43 -14.18 -16.51 -7.53
N LYS A 44 -13.69 -15.39 -6.99
CA LYS A 44 -13.07 -14.28 -7.74
C LYS A 44 -11.54 -14.26 -7.61
N GLY A 45 -11.02 -14.77 -6.49
CA GLY A 45 -9.59 -14.81 -6.20
C GLY A 45 -9.07 -13.67 -5.31
N ASN A 46 -9.94 -12.91 -4.66
CA ASN A 46 -9.54 -11.92 -3.68
C ASN A 46 -9.06 -12.62 -2.39
N LEU A 47 -7.82 -12.42 -2.00
CA LEU A 47 -7.28 -12.94 -0.74
C LEU A 47 -7.90 -12.17 0.44
N THR A 48 -8.82 -12.80 1.17
CA THR A 48 -9.56 -12.15 2.26
C THR A 48 -9.02 -12.44 3.66
N LYS A 49 -8.29 -13.57 3.82
CA LYS A 49 -7.62 -13.90 5.09
C LYS A 49 -6.38 -14.75 4.84
N GLN A 50 -5.36 -14.51 5.64
CA GLN A 50 -4.14 -15.30 5.70
C GLN A 50 -3.87 -15.67 7.16
N GLU A 51 -3.76 -16.96 7.45
CA GLU A 51 -3.45 -17.48 8.78
C GLU A 51 -2.02 -17.99 8.83
N TYR A 52 -1.31 -17.65 9.88
CA TYR A 52 0.05 -18.10 10.16
C TYR A 52 0.06 -19.00 11.38
N TRP A 53 0.55 -20.20 11.25
CA TRP A 53 0.68 -21.15 12.34
C TRP A 53 1.67 -20.66 13.40
N VAL A 54 1.25 -20.74 14.67
CA VAL A 54 2.07 -20.37 15.84
C VAL A 54 2.40 -21.60 16.67
N ALA A 55 1.41 -22.46 16.90
CA ALA A 55 1.53 -23.71 17.65
C ALA A 55 0.39 -24.65 17.24
N THR A 56 0.35 -25.85 17.78
CA THR A 56 -0.71 -26.83 17.53
C THR A 56 -2.10 -26.19 17.66
N SER A 57 -2.82 -26.11 16.54
CA SER A 57 -4.18 -25.53 16.43
C SER A 57 -4.29 -24.03 16.79
N SER A 58 -3.16 -23.31 16.84
CA SER A 58 -3.13 -21.86 17.10
C SER A 58 -2.59 -21.12 15.89
N TYR A 59 -3.31 -20.10 15.44
CA TYR A 59 -2.96 -19.24 14.31
C TYR A 59 -3.14 -17.78 14.68
N ILE A 60 -2.34 -16.92 14.07
CA ILE A 60 -2.57 -15.48 13.98
C ILE A 60 -2.96 -15.16 12.55
N ASP A 61 -3.83 -14.20 12.35
CA ASP A 61 -4.36 -13.89 11.04
C ASP A 61 -4.19 -12.43 10.62
N ARG A 62 -4.27 -12.23 9.32
CA ARG A 62 -4.41 -10.93 8.65
C ARG A 62 -5.60 -11.02 7.73
N GLU A 63 -6.42 -9.98 7.71
CA GLU A 63 -7.65 -9.95 6.93
C GLU A 63 -7.72 -8.73 6.02
N TRP A 64 -8.40 -8.90 4.87
CA TRP A 64 -8.64 -7.83 3.90
C TRP A 64 -10.09 -7.83 3.46
N LEU A 65 -10.67 -6.64 3.37
CA LEU A 65 -11.99 -6.43 2.78
C LEU A 65 -11.85 -5.63 1.48
N TYR A 66 -12.64 -6.01 0.49
CA TYR A 66 -12.61 -5.49 -0.85
C TYR A 66 -13.90 -4.77 -1.21
N ASN A 67 -13.79 -3.65 -1.92
CA ASN A 67 -14.95 -2.96 -2.48
C ASN A 67 -15.45 -3.66 -3.77
N GLY A 68 -16.53 -3.13 -4.37
CA GLY A 68 -17.11 -3.69 -5.60
C GLY A 68 -16.17 -3.70 -6.82
N TYR A 69 -15.06 -2.97 -6.78
CA TYR A 69 -14.04 -2.88 -7.83
C TYR A 69 -12.84 -3.82 -7.58
N GLY A 70 -12.85 -4.59 -6.50
CA GLY A 70 -11.75 -5.47 -6.14
C GLY A 70 -10.57 -4.76 -5.46
N LEU A 71 -10.77 -3.55 -4.96
CA LEU A 71 -9.75 -2.79 -4.24
C LEU A 71 -9.90 -3.01 -2.74
N VAL A 72 -8.77 -3.20 -2.05
CA VAL A 72 -8.76 -3.34 -0.58
C VAL A 72 -9.18 -2.01 0.04
N TYR A 73 -10.29 -1.97 0.76
CA TYR A 73 -10.71 -0.77 1.50
C TYR A 73 -10.46 -0.89 3.02
N GLN A 74 -10.17 -2.09 3.50
CA GLN A 74 -9.82 -2.34 4.89
C GLN A 74 -8.81 -3.48 4.99
N GLU A 75 -7.82 -3.29 5.84
CA GLU A 75 -6.84 -4.31 6.23
C GLU A 75 -6.81 -4.40 7.76
N LYS A 76 -6.80 -5.63 8.29
CA LYS A 76 -6.68 -5.92 9.72
C LYS A 76 -5.39 -6.72 9.98
N ASP A 77 -4.57 -6.24 10.89
CA ASP A 77 -3.31 -6.88 11.28
C ASP A 77 -3.55 -8.02 12.29
N PRO A 78 -2.53 -8.88 12.57
CA PRO A 78 -2.65 -9.98 13.54
C PRO A 78 -2.94 -9.56 15.00
N ARG A 79 -2.99 -8.28 15.28
CA ARG A 79 -3.37 -7.73 16.61
C ARG A 79 -4.75 -7.07 16.58
N ASP A 80 -5.57 -7.40 15.59
CA ASP A 80 -6.91 -6.83 15.36
C ASP A 80 -6.89 -5.31 15.12
N LYS A 81 -5.77 -4.76 14.63
CA LYS A 81 -5.65 -3.33 14.31
C LYS A 81 -6.02 -3.09 12.86
N THR A 82 -6.91 -2.15 12.64
CA THR A 82 -7.50 -1.89 11.33
C THR A 82 -6.91 -0.62 10.69
N THR A 83 -6.49 -0.75 9.44
CA THR A 83 -6.20 0.35 8.51
C THR A 83 -7.31 0.41 7.46
N THR A 84 -7.79 1.62 7.14
CA THR A 84 -8.83 1.81 6.12
C THR A 84 -8.35 2.71 4.99
N TYR A 85 -8.89 2.45 3.80
CA TYR A 85 -8.57 3.16 2.56
C TYR A 85 -9.86 3.69 1.94
N VAL A 86 -9.92 4.98 1.68
CA VAL A 86 -10.98 5.61 0.89
C VAL A 86 -10.37 5.97 -0.46
N TYR A 87 -10.98 5.49 -1.53
CA TYR A 87 -10.50 5.72 -2.89
C TYR A 87 -11.12 6.99 -3.48
N GLU A 88 -10.44 7.55 -4.47
CA GLU A 88 -10.99 8.62 -5.31
C GLU A 88 -12.25 8.15 -6.06
N THR A 89 -13.01 9.09 -6.61
CA THR A 89 -14.26 8.80 -7.33
C THR A 89 -14.06 7.88 -8.54
N ASN A 90 -12.87 7.91 -9.15
CA ASN A 90 -12.51 7.04 -10.27
C ASN A 90 -11.97 5.65 -9.84
N ASN A 91 -11.83 5.40 -8.53
CA ASN A 91 -11.31 4.16 -7.95
C ASN A 91 -9.91 3.75 -8.45
N LEU A 92 -9.06 4.73 -8.81
CA LEU A 92 -7.70 4.44 -9.25
C LEU A 92 -6.72 4.41 -8.08
N TYR A 93 -6.78 5.43 -7.22
CA TYR A 93 -5.85 5.61 -6.12
C TYR A 93 -6.56 5.89 -4.80
N PRO A 94 -5.97 5.53 -3.64
CA PRO A 94 -6.52 5.88 -2.34
C PRO A 94 -6.41 7.40 -2.10
N ALA A 95 -7.53 8.07 -1.91
CA ALA A 95 -7.59 9.48 -1.52
C ALA A 95 -7.26 9.70 -0.05
N THR A 96 -7.59 8.73 0.80
CA THR A 96 -7.32 8.78 2.24
C THR A 96 -6.95 7.39 2.76
N THR A 97 -5.90 7.36 3.60
CA THR A 97 -5.54 6.19 4.40
C THR A 97 -5.64 6.55 5.86
N THR A 98 -6.40 5.78 6.64
CA THR A 98 -6.54 5.97 8.09
C THR A 98 -5.94 4.78 8.82
N ASN A 99 -4.96 5.03 9.69
CA ASN A 99 -4.28 4.02 10.47
C ASN A 99 -5.11 3.59 11.70
N PRO A 100 -4.71 2.54 12.46
CA PRO A 100 -5.40 2.08 13.65
C PRO A 100 -5.52 3.09 14.80
N LEU A 101 -4.75 4.16 14.78
CA LEU A 101 -4.81 5.27 15.75
C LEU A 101 -5.77 6.38 15.31
N SER A 102 -6.58 6.14 14.27
CA SER A 102 -7.49 7.13 13.67
C SER A 102 -6.77 8.34 13.05
N GLN A 103 -5.50 8.20 12.73
CA GLN A 103 -4.73 9.24 12.06
C GLN A 103 -4.86 9.06 10.55
N SER A 104 -5.27 10.13 9.85
CA SER A 104 -5.53 10.09 8.41
C SER A 104 -4.46 10.84 7.62
N THR A 105 -3.94 10.19 6.59
CA THR A 105 -3.13 10.79 5.54
C THR A 105 -3.98 10.93 4.29
N ARG A 106 -3.97 12.10 3.65
CA ARG A 106 -4.75 12.39 2.44
C ARG A 106 -3.83 12.60 1.25
N TYR A 107 -4.29 12.22 0.07
CA TYR A 107 -3.51 12.25 -1.15
C TYR A 107 -4.29 12.90 -2.29
N THR A 108 -3.58 13.61 -3.16
CA THR A 108 -4.01 13.89 -4.53
C THR A 108 -2.95 13.37 -5.50
N TYR A 109 -3.33 13.13 -6.75
CA TYR A 109 -2.44 12.49 -7.70
C TYR A 109 -2.22 13.32 -8.97
N ASP A 110 -1.02 13.20 -9.53
CA ASP A 110 -0.75 13.55 -10.91
C ASP A 110 -1.03 12.31 -11.75
N TYR A 111 -2.12 12.35 -12.50
CA TYR A 111 -2.55 11.20 -13.29
C TYR A 111 -1.66 10.92 -14.51
N SER A 112 -0.91 11.92 -14.99
CA SER A 112 0.04 11.71 -16.08
C SER A 112 1.26 10.94 -15.61
N ALA A 113 1.73 11.20 -14.40
CA ALA A 113 2.84 10.48 -13.78
C ALA A 113 2.42 9.23 -13.01
N GLY A 114 1.11 9.07 -12.68
CA GLY A 114 0.62 8.00 -11.83
C GLY A 114 1.12 8.05 -10.38
N LYS A 115 1.48 9.24 -9.89
CA LYS A 115 2.16 9.46 -8.59
C LYS A 115 1.47 10.51 -7.74
N PRO A 116 1.69 10.53 -6.41
CA PRO A 116 1.14 11.56 -5.54
C PRO A 116 1.60 12.96 -5.95
N LYS A 117 0.64 13.88 -6.12
CA LYS A 117 0.87 15.31 -6.31
C LYS A 117 0.96 16.04 -4.98
N THR A 118 0.07 15.69 -4.04
CA THR A 118 0.12 16.18 -2.66
C THR A 118 -0.04 15.03 -1.69
N VAL A 119 0.63 15.13 -0.54
CA VAL A 119 0.44 14.28 0.63
C VAL A 119 0.19 15.19 1.82
N ILE A 120 -0.93 15.00 2.51
CA ILE A 120 -1.28 15.74 3.71
C ILE A 120 -1.24 14.77 4.87
N ASP A 121 -0.34 15.00 5.79
CA ASP A 121 -0.14 14.14 6.96
C ASP A 121 -1.24 14.31 8.02
N PRO A 122 -1.28 13.50 9.08
CA PRO A 122 -2.24 13.63 10.17
C PRO A 122 -2.19 14.96 10.94
N ASN A 123 -1.10 15.72 10.85
CA ASN A 123 -0.96 17.05 11.45
C ASN A 123 -1.39 18.18 10.50
N ASN A 124 -1.97 17.83 9.34
CA ASN A 124 -2.35 18.74 8.26
C ASN A 124 -1.15 19.44 7.58
N LEU A 125 0.06 18.88 7.67
CA LEU A 125 1.21 19.35 6.93
C LEU A 125 1.15 18.83 5.50
N THR A 126 1.29 19.74 4.53
CA THR A 126 1.17 19.40 3.11
C THR A 126 2.55 19.32 2.47
N GLN A 127 2.87 18.16 1.93
CA GLN A 127 3.99 17.93 1.02
C GLN A 127 3.48 17.96 -0.42
N THR A 128 4.21 18.60 -1.33
CA THR A 128 3.84 18.66 -2.75
C THR A 128 4.97 18.21 -3.65
N PHE A 129 4.60 17.62 -4.80
CA PHE A 129 5.52 17.09 -5.80
C PHE A 129 5.17 17.59 -7.19
N VAL A 130 6.17 17.82 -8.02
CA VAL A 130 6.05 18.11 -9.45
C VAL A 130 6.94 17.13 -10.20
N TYR A 131 6.43 16.61 -11.31
CA TYR A 131 7.11 15.62 -12.15
C TYR A 131 7.40 16.18 -13.54
N ASP A 132 8.41 15.63 -14.22
CA ASP A 132 8.66 15.86 -15.64
C ASP A 132 7.97 14.82 -16.52
N GLY A 133 8.12 14.94 -17.83
CA GLY A 133 7.54 14.01 -18.80
C GLY A 133 8.14 12.60 -18.81
N LEU A 134 9.15 12.33 -17.98
CA LEU A 134 9.72 11.01 -17.70
C LEU A 134 9.39 10.52 -16.28
N ASP A 135 8.36 11.11 -15.65
CA ASP A 135 7.87 10.78 -14.30
C ASP A 135 8.91 10.92 -13.19
N ARG A 136 9.93 11.77 -13.39
CA ARG A 136 10.94 12.09 -12.37
C ARG A 136 10.51 13.33 -11.59
N ILE A 137 10.78 13.36 -10.28
CA ILE A 137 10.49 14.52 -9.43
C ILE A 137 11.38 15.70 -9.86
N THR A 138 10.78 16.82 -10.27
CA THR A 138 11.49 18.07 -10.55
C THR A 138 11.39 19.07 -9.43
N GLN A 139 10.37 18.96 -8.59
CA GLN A 139 10.21 19.79 -7.42
C GLN A 139 9.55 19.01 -6.29
N GLU A 140 10.06 19.20 -5.10
CA GLU A 140 9.46 18.77 -3.85
C GLU A 140 9.37 19.97 -2.91
N GLN A 141 8.25 20.13 -2.21
CA GLN A 141 8.10 21.13 -1.17
C GLN A 141 7.56 20.45 0.09
N VAL A 142 8.27 20.60 1.19
CA VAL A 142 7.94 20.00 2.48
C VAL A 142 7.89 21.08 3.56
N PRO A 143 6.97 20.98 4.55
CA PRO A 143 6.99 21.85 5.73
C PRO A 143 8.24 21.61 6.57
N ASP A 144 8.86 22.67 7.06
CA ASP A 144 10.09 22.58 7.90
C ASP A 144 9.77 22.26 9.37
N SER A 145 8.53 22.45 9.79
CA SER A 145 8.12 22.26 11.17
C SER A 145 6.65 21.87 11.29
N LEU A 146 6.26 21.38 12.47
CA LEU A 146 4.87 21.05 12.81
C LEU A 146 3.90 22.23 12.77
N THR A 147 4.39 23.45 12.62
CA THR A 147 3.57 24.67 12.58
C THR A 147 3.30 25.16 11.17
N SER A 148 3.87 24.54 10.14
CA SER A 148 3.80 24.99 8.74
C SER A 148 4.31 26.44 8.52
N ALA A 149 5.03 27.00 9.50
CA ALA A 149 5.50 28.40 9.45
C ALA A 149 6.58 28.63 8.40
N SER A 150 7.24 27.58 7.93
CA SER A 150 8.22 27.61 6.86
C SER A 150 8.16 26.34 6.04
N THR A 151 8.61 26.44 4.79
CA THR A 151 8.69 25.27 3.88
C THR A 151 10.04 25.22 3.21
N THR A 152 10.58 24.02 3.03
CA THR A 152 11.73 23.79 2.17
C THR A 152 11.25 23.33 0.80
N LYS A 153 11.63 24.06 -0.22
CA LYS A 153 11.42 23.72 -1.63
C LYS A 153 12.74 23.19 -2.19
N THR A 154 12.74 21.96 -2.66
CA THR A 154 13.88 21.34 -3.35
C THR A 154 13.56 21.19 -4.83
N MET A 155 14.50 21.63 -5.68
CA MET A 155 14.40 21.49 -7.13
C MET A 155 15.45 20.51 -7.63
N TYR A 156 15.07 19.67 -8.57
CA TYR A 156 15.91 18.67 -9.21
C TYR A 156 16.02 19.01 -10.70
N THR A 157 17.22 19.15 -11.21
CA THR A 157 17.48 19.35 -12.64
C THR A 157 18.24 18.14 -13.15
N TYR A 158 17.67 17.49 -14.14
CA TYR A 158 18.25 16.30 -14.77
C TYR A 158 18.98 16.69 -16.06
N TYR A 159 20.20 16.20 -16.21
CA TYR A 159 21.01 16.38 -17.40
C TYR A 159 21.21 15.01 -18.06
N ASP A 160 20.47 14.75 -19.13
CA ASP A 160 20.48 13.50 -19.87
C ASP A 160 21.43 13.66 -21.08
N GLY A 161 22.76 13.57 -20.84
CA GLY A 161 23.79 13.67 -21.88
C GLY A 161 24.18 12.29 -22.46
N SER A 162 24.78 12.29 -23.65
CA SER A 162 25.32 11.08 -24.25
C SER A 162 26.54 10.60 -23.46
N GLY A 163 26.34 9.65 -22.55
CA GLY A 163 27.39 8.95 -21.82
C GLY A 163 27.44 9.19 -20.31
N THR A 164 26.88 10.27 -19.77
CA THR A 164 26.76 10.52 -18.33
C THR A 164 25.45 11.24 -18.01
N SER A 165 24.64 10.67 -17.13
CA SER A 165 23.48 11.37 -16.57
C SER A 165 23.86 11.95 -15.20
N SER A 166 23.43 13.17 -14.93
CA SER A 166 23.65 13.82 -13.63
C SER A 166 22.40 14.52 -13.15
N VAL A 167 22.30 14.68 -11.82
CA VAL A 167 21.20 15.40 -11.18
C VAL A 167 21.78 16.54 -10.36
N ARG A 168 21.28 17.75 -10.58
CA ARG A 168 21.56 18.91 -9.72
C ARG A 168 20.41 19.15 -8.78
N THR A 169 20.69 19.25 -7.47
CA THR A 169 19.71 19.56 -6.43
C THR A 169 19.95 20.96 -5.89
N GLN A 170 18.90 21.76 -5.76
CA GLN A 170 18.92 23.08 -5.12
C GLN A 170 17.76 23.16 -4.12
N SER A 171 18.05 23.54 -2.89
CA SER A 171 17.03 23.70 -1.84
C SER A 171 16.91 25.16 -1.43
N TYR A 172 15.69 25.62 -1.27
CA TYR A 172 15.32 26.96 -0.87
C TYR A 172 14.39 26.88 0.33
N ARG A 173 14.67 27.65 1.37
CA ARG A 173 13.81 27.79 2.54
C ARG A 173 13.00 29.07 2.41
N SER A 174 11.67 28.98 2.52
CA SER A 174 10.80 30.14 2.68
C SER A 174 10.37 30.24 4.13
N ASN A 175 10.59 31.40 4.74
CA ASN A 175 9.99 31.72 6.04
C ASN A 175 8.58 32.24 5.78
N ALA A 176 7.62 31.93 6.65
CA ALA A 176 6.34 32.62 6.66
C ALA A 176 6.60 34.09 6.98
N SER A 177 6.11 34.98 6.12
CA SER A 177 6.07 36.42 6.34
C SER A 177 4.98 36.78 7.33
#